data_0de64195a481e5a7cca2dd37d6b45922
#
_entry.id   0de64195a481e5a7cca2dd37d6b45922
#
_cell.length_a   1.000
_cell.length_b   1.000
_cell.length_c   1.000
_cell.angle_alpha   90.00
_cell.angle_beta   90.00
_cell.angle_gamma   90.00
#
_symmetry.space_group_name_H-M   'P 1'
#
loop_
_entity.id
_entity.type
_entity.pdbx_description
1 polymer ?
#
loop_
_entity_poly.entity_id
_entity_poly.type
_entity_poly.pdbx_seq_one_letter_code
_entity_poly.pdbx_strand_id
1 'polypeptide(L)'
;RMRHKHKLIVPEINFNDLNLSSTTVSNSDMIIANPNCSTIQLVIAISEIHKKFKIKRMIVSTYQAVSGSGKKAINQLHNESKSISTKKVYERQIFNNIIPQCDIFDEDQYTKEEHKIINETNKILNSKIRITATAVRVPIENSHSESVNIELVNNTTTEELIHVLK
;
A
#
# COMPACT_ATOMS: atom_id res chain seq x y z
N ARG A 1 -14.79 3.82 -2.60
CA ARG A 1 -16.06 3.06 -2.83
C ARG A 1 -15.84 1.82 -3.67
N MET A 2 -15.09 1.87 -4.80
CA MET A 2 -14.94 0.74 -5.73
C MET A 2 -14.11 -0.41 -5.15
N ARG A 3 -13.01 -0.11 -4.46
CA ARG A 3 -12.09 -1.11 -3.89
C ARG A 3 -12.72 -2.07 -2.87
N HIS A 4 -13.76 -1.64 -2.15
CA HIS A 4 -14.50 -2.52 -1.24
C HIS A 4 -15.44 -3.47 -1.97
N LYS A 5 -16.03 -3.02 -3.08
CA LYS A 5 -17.07 -3.76 -3.82
C LYS A 5 -16.55 -4.68 -4.91
N HIS A 6 -15.44 -4.29 -5.55
CA HIS A 6 -14.89 -5.00 -6.70
C HIS A 6 -13.62 -5.76 -6.32
N LYS A 7 -13.21 -6.68 -7.18
CA LYS A 7 -11.95 -7.39 -7.03
C LYS A 7 -10.77 -6.40 -7.15
N LEU A 8 -9.80 -6.58 -6.29
CA LEU A 8 -8.52 -5.89 -6.38
C LEU A 8 -7.57 -6.81 -7.13
N ILE A 9 -7.03 -6.35 -8.24
CA ILE A 9 -6.16 -7.17 -9.08
C ILE A 9 -4.75 -6.60 -9.07
N VAL A 10 -3.82 -7.48 -8.71
CA VAL A 10 -2.37 -7.33 -8.94
C VAL A 10 -1.98 -8.48 -9.86
N PRO A 11 -1.71 -8.22 -11.14
CA PRO A 11 -1.58 -9.27 -12.16
C PRO A 11 -0.59 -10.38 -11.79
N GLU A 12 0.54 -10.02 -11.15
CA GLU A 12 1.58 -10.95 -10.74
C GLU A 12 1.13 -11.92 -9.64
N ILE A 13 0.00 -11.61 -8.94
CA ILE A 13 -0.44 -12.35 -7.77
C ILE A 13 -1.74 -13.09 -8.02
N ASN A 14 -2.75 -12.39 -8.52
CA ASN A 14 -4.12 -12.89 -8.56
C ASN A 14 -4.85 -12.60 -9.87
N PHE A 15 -4.13 -12.58 -11.01
CA PHE A 15 -4.75 -12.38 -12.34
C PHE A 15 -5.88 -13.38 -12.63
N ASN A 16 -5.72 -14.63 -12.18
CA ASN A 16 -6.72 -15.68 -12.36
C ASN A 16 -8.05 -15.42 -11.63
N ASP A 17 -8.07 -14.49 -10.69
CA ASP A 17 -9.31 -14.05 -10.03
C ASP A 17 -10.21 -13.27 -10.99
N LEU A 18 -9.69 -12.80 -12.13
CA LEU A 18 -10.47 -12.31 -13.24
C LEU A 18 -11.01 -13.50 -14.02
N ASN A 19 -12.21 -13.97 -13.68
CA ASN A 19 -12.90 -15.01 -14.45
C ASN A 19 -13.28 -14.49 -15.86
N LEU A 20 -12.30 -14.37 -16.75
CA LEU A 20 -12.48 -13.91 -18.13
C LEU A 20 -13.18 -14.96 -19.01
N SER A 21 -13.35 -16.19 -18.51
CA SER A 21 -13.94 -17.32 -19.25
C SER A 21 -15.47 -17.42 -19.16
N SER A 22 -16.14 -16.58 -18.39
CA SER A 22 -17.61 -16.59 -18.38
C SER A 22 -18.11 -15.87 -19.64
N THR A 23 -18.63 -16.62 -20.58
CA THR A 23 -19.25 -16.20 -21.85
C THR A 23 -20.44 -15.23 -21.72
N THR A 24 -20.76 -14.80 -20.50
CA THR A 24 -21.91 -13.97 -20.17
C THR A 24 -21.58 -12.57 -19.67
N VAL A 25 -20.29 -12.20 -19.56
CA VAL A 25 -19.94 -10.84 -19.14
C VAL A 25 -19.85 -9.96 -20.38
N SER A 26 -20.81 -9.05 -20.55
CA SER A 26 -20.64 -7.98 -21.52
C SER A 26 -19.41 -7.15 -21.12
N ASN A 27 -18.58 -6.76 -22.09
CA ASN A 27 -17.36 -5.96 -21.85
C ASN A 27 -17.65 -4.63 -21.13
N SER A 28 -18.92 -4.21 -21.01
CA SER A 28 -19.35 -2.99 -20.33
C SER A 28 -19.48 -3.12 -18.81
N ASP A 29 -19.49 -4.33 -18.24
CA ASP A 29 -19.86 -4.54 -16.84
C ASP A 29 -18.68 -4.97 -15.95
N MET A 30 -17.47 -5.13 -16.51
CA MET A 30 -16.30 -5.53 -15.75
C MET A 30 -15.58 -4.31 -15.20
N ILE A 31 -15.72 -4.09 -13.88
CA ILE A 31 -14.93 -3.09 -13.15
C ILE A 31 -13.81 -3.80 -12.40
N ILE A 32 -12.57 -3.46 -12.76
CA ILE A 32 -11.37 -3.86 -12.06
C ILE A 32 -10.92 -2.69 -11.20
N ALA A 33 -10.79 -2.90 -9.90
CA ALA A 33 -10.30 -1.89 -9.00
C ALA A 33 -8.80 -2.01 -8.80
N ASN A 34 -8.07 -0.93 -9.06
CA ASN A 34 -6.64 -0.84 -8.77
C ASN A 34 -6.43 -0.69 -7.26
N PRO A 35 -5.56 -1.50 -6.63
CA PRO A 35 -5.24 -1.38 -5.20
C PRO A 35 -4.54 -0.07 -4.84
N ASN A 36 -4.35 0.15 -3.56
CA ASN A 36 -3.54 1.24 -3.02
C ASN A 36 -2.06 1.08 -3.44
N CYS A 37 -1.37 2.20 -3.68
CA CYS A 37 0.01 2.20 -4.18
C CYS A 37 0.98 1.47 -3.24
N SER A 38 0.91 1.72 -1.93
CA SER A 38 1.73 1.00 -0.95
C SER A 38 1.34 -0.48 -0.86
N THR A 39 0.04 -0.79 -0.93
CA THR A 39 -0.41 -2.18 -0.92
C THR A 39 0.14 -2.99 -2.09
N ILE A 40 0.17 -2.43 -3.32
CA ILE A 40 0.66 -3.16 -4.50
C ILE A 40 2.11 -3.60 -4.31
N GLN A 41 3.01 -2.67 -3.96
CA GLN A 41 4.43 -2.99 -3.77
C GLN A 41 4.65 -3.97 -2.61
N LEU A 42 3.89 -3.80 -1.52
CA LEU A 42 3.93 -4.70 -0.37
C LEU A 42 3.56 -6.14 -0.76
N VAL A 43 2.40 -6.34 -1.39
CA VAL A 43 1.92 -7.69 -1.71
C VAL A 43 2.80 -8.38 -2.75
N ILE A 44 3.38 -7.66 -3.71
CA ILE A 44 4.36 -8.21 -4.66
C ILE A 44 5.57 -8.75 -3.89
N ALA A 45 6.11 -7.99 -2.95
CA ALA A 45 7.29 -8.39 -2.19
C ALA A 45 7.03 -9.61 -1.27
N ILE A 46 5.82 -9.72 -0.67
CA ILE A 46 5.57 -10.74 0.36
C ILE A 46 4.76 -11.94 -0.13
N SER A 47 4.19 -11.91 -1.34
CA SER A 47 3.25 -12.96 -1.80
C SER A 47 3.88 -14.35 -1.80
N GLU A 48 5.09 -14.51 -2.34
CA GLU A 48 5.77 -15.81 -2.39
C GLU A 48 6.19 -16.29 -1.00
N ILE A 49 6.61 -15.36 -0.13
CA ILE A 49 6.87 -15.67 1.29
C ILE A 49 5.60 -16.20 1.95
N HIS A 50 4.46 -15.52 1.72
CA HIS A 50 3.18 -15.95 2.29
C HIS A 50 2.71 -17.29 1.74
N LYS A 51 2.87 -17.53 0.46
CA LYS A 51 2.51 -18.82 -0.17
C LYS A 51 3.29 -19.99 0.47
N LYS A 52 4.60 -19.82 0.65
CA LYS A 52 5.50 -20.90 1.11
C LYS A 52 5.52 -21.06 2.63
N PHE A 53 5.61 -19.96 3.38
CA PHE A 53 5.88 -20.01 4.83
C PHE A 53 4.71 -19.54 5.69
N LYS A 54 3.67 -18.97 5.12
CA LYS A 54 2.47 -18.42 5.79
C LYS A 54 2.83 -17.32 6.80
N ILE A 55 2.50 -16.09 6.44
CA ILE A 55 2.64 -14.95 7.33
C ILE A 55 1.52 -15.00 8.36
N LYS A 56 1.89 -14.97 9.63
CA LYS A 56 0.99 -14.95 10.79
C LYS A 56 0.67 -13.53 11.22
N ARG A 57 1.70 -12.68 11.24
CA ARG A 57 1.62 -11.28 11.66
C ARG A 57 2.61 -10.44 10.87
N MET A 58 2.25 -9.18 10.63
CA MET A 58 3.09 -8.21 9.96
C MET A 58 2.97 -6.84 10.62
N ILE A 59 4.09 -6.15 10.77
CA ILE A 59 4.15 -4.73 11.07
C ILE A 59 4.74 -4.06 9.84
N VAL A 60 4.07 -3.04 9.30
CA VAL A 60 4.54 -2.29 8.15
C VAL A 60 4.54 -0.80 8.46
N SER A 61 5.68 -0.15 8.21
CA SER A 61 5.80 1.31 8.22
C SER A 61 6.11 1.77 6.81
N THR A 62 5.27 2.65 6.26
CA THR A 62 5.47 3.19 4.91
C THR A 62 6.04 4.60 4.97
N TYR A 63 6.95 4.90 4.06
CA TYR A 63 7.55 6.23 3.86
C TYR A 63 7.09 6.73 2.49
N GLN A 64 6.02 7.53 2.48
CA GLN A 64 5.30 7.86 1.27
C GLN A 64 5.69 9.22 0.72
N ALA A 65 6.10 9.25 -0.54
CA ALA A 65 6.41 10.45 -1.28
C ALA A 65 5.18 11.35 -1.49
N VAL A 66 5.41 12.65 -1.66
CA VAL A 66 4.34 13.64 -1.83
C VAL A 66 3.54 13.47 -3.13
N SER A 67 4.11 12.82 -4.16
CA SER A 67 3.41 12.56 -5.43
C SER A 67 2.11 11.76 -5.25
N GLY A 68 2.02 10.92 -4.21
CA GLY A 68 0.80 10.21 -3.83
C GLY A 68 -0.39 11.12 -3.52
N SER A 69 -0.12 12.38 -3.11
CA SER A 69 -1.13 13.43 -2.90
C SER A 69 -1.31 14.36 -4.12
N GLY A 70 -0.65 14.03 -5.25
CA GLY A 70 -0.80 14.70 -6.53
C GLY A 70 0.07 15.95 -6.72
N LYS A 71 -0.05 16.58 -7.89
CA LYS A 71 0.81 17.70 -8.33
C LYS A 71 0.86 18.87 -7.36
N LYS A 72 -0.24 19.17 -6.67
CA LYS A 72 -0.29 20.25 -5.69
C LYS A 72 0.64 20.01 -4.50
N ALA A 73 0.78 18.75 -4.05
CA ALA A 73 1.69 18.38 -2.96
C ALA A 73 3.15 18.47 -3.39
N ILE A 74 3.47 18.07 -4.62
CA ILE A 74 4.81 18.26 -5.21
C ILE A 74 5.15 19.76 -5.26
N ASN A 75 4.23 20.60 -5.72
CA ASN A 75 4.43 22.05 -5.77
C ASN A 75 4.60 22.63 -4.35
N GLN A 76 3.87 22.12 -3.35
CA GLN A 76 4.06 22.55 -1.96
C GLN A 76 5.48 22.25 -1.49
N LEU A 77 5.98 21.01 -1.69
CA LEU A 77 7.35 20.64 -1.31
C LEU A 77 8.41 21.54 -1.95
N HIS A 78 8.28 21.80 -3.26
CA HIS A 78 9.22 22.63 -4.00
C HIS A 78 9.16 24.11 -3.59
N ASN A 79 7.98 24.65 -3.33
CA ASN A 79 7.82 26.03 -2.91
C ASN A 79 8.34 26.24 -1.49
N GLU A 80 8.05 25.30 -0.58
CA GLU A 80 8.57 25.36 0.80
C GLU A 80 10.10 25.29 0.82
N SER A 81 10.73 24.48 -0.05
CA SER A 81 12.21 24.42 -0.15
C SER A 81 12.85 25.74 -0.60
N LYS A 82 12.08 26.61 -1.28
CA LYS A 82 12.50 27.93 -1.75
C LYS A 82 11.97 29.07 -0.88
N SER A 83 11.34 28.76 0.25
CA SER A 83 10.64 29.73 1.12
C SER A 83 9.55 30.54 0.41
N ILE A 84 8.94 29.96 -0.64
CA ILE A 84 7.84 30.57 -1.39
C ILE A 84 6.53 30.19 -0.74
N SER A 85 5.66 31.18 -0.49
CA SER A 85 4.31 30.95 0.00
C SER A 85 3.51 30.08 -0.99
N THR A 86 2.80 29.09 -0.48
CA THR A 86 2.05 28.15 -1.31
C THR A 86 0.72 27.75 -0.68
N LYS A 87 -0.23 27.36 -1.52
CA LYS A 87 -1.46 26.73 -1.03
C LYS A 87 -1.11 25.35 -0.45
N LYS A 88 -1.38 25.17 0.83
CA LYS A 88 -1.08 23.94 1.55
C LYS A 88 -2.03 22.80 1.16
N VAL A 89 -1.45 21.63 0.88
CA VAL A 89 -2.13 20.34 0.79
C VAL A 89 -2.07 19.62 2.14
N TYR A 90 -0.92 19.75 2.79
CA TYR A 90 -0.71 19.29 4.17
C TYR A 90 -0.85 20.47 5.12
N GLU A 91 -1.47 20.27 6.27
CA GLU A 91 -1.61 21.32 7.30
C GLU A 91 -0.25 21.75 7.85
N ARG A 92 0.69 20.83 7.93
CA ARG A 92 2.07 21.08 8.37
C ARG A 92 2.99 21.25 7.18
N GLN A 93 4.08 21.99 7.38
CA GLN A 93 5.18 22.04 6.43
C GLN A 93 5.69 20.61 6.17
N ILE A 94 5.93 20.26 4.88
CA ILE A 94 6.50 18.97 4.51
C ILE A 94 8.00 19.04 4.24
N PHE A 95 8.51 20.18 3.74
CA PHE A 95 9.96 20.35 3.53
C PHE A 95 10.72 20.26 4.86
N ASN A 96 11.76 19.42 4.92
CA ASN A 96 12.52 19.10 6.13
C ASN A 96 11.64 18.60 7.29
N ASN A 97 10.57 17.89 6.99
CA ASN A 97 9.67 17.37 8.00
C ASN A 97 9.14 15.98 7.62
N ILE A 98 8.68 15.25 8.62
CA ILE A 98 8.01 13.96 8.49
C ILE A 98 6.62 14.10 9.12
N ILE A 99 5.58 13.72 8.37
CA ILE A 99 4.20 13.80 8.85
C ILE A 99 3.67 12.36 9.02
N PRO A 100 3.50 11.87 10.26
CA PRO A 100 3.03 10.51 10.53
C PRO A 100 1.51 10.41 10.34
N GLN A 101 1.05 10.86 9.20
CA GLN A 101 -0.35 10.86 8.80
C GLN A 101 -0.45 10.87 7.27
N CYS A 102 -1.03 9.82 6.70
CA CYS A 102 -1.46 9.79 5.31
C CYS A 102 -2.97 9.59 5.27
N ASP A 103 -3.69 10.50 4.59
CA ASP A 103 -5.15 10.56 4.60
C ASP A 103 -5.73 11.03 5.97
N ILE A 104 -7.03 10.96 6.16
CA ILE A 104 -7.72 11.38 7.37
C ILE A 104 -7.82 10.23 8.37
N PHE A 105 -7.86 10.56 9.66
CA PHE A 105 -8.10 9.58 10.72
C PHE A 105 -9.55 9.11 10.74
N ASP A 106 -9.74 7.84 11.00
CA ASP A 106 -11.02 7.24 11.35
C ASP A 106 -11.20 7.21 12.89
N GLU A 107 -12.35 6.76 13.36
CA GLU A 107 -12.73 6.78 14.80
C GLU A 107 -11.77 5.95 15.67
N ASP A 108 -11.13 4.93 15.15
CA ASP A 108 -10.18 4.06 15.82
C ASP A 108 -8.73 4.59 15.83
N GLN A 109 -8.52 5.83 15.41
CA GLN A 109 -7.23 6.53 15.34
C GLN A 109 -6.26 5.97 14.29
N TYR A 110 -6.69 5.04 13.43
CA TYR A 110 -5.99 4.70 12.21
C TYR A 110 -6.37 5.66 11.09
N THR A 111 -5.44 5.92 10.18
CA THR A 111 -5.77 6.67 8.96
C THR A 111 -6.43 5.75 7.93
N LYS A 112 -7.23 6.34 7.05
CA LYS A 112 -7.81 5.58 5.91
C LYS A 112 -6.76 4.93 5.04
N GLU A 113 -5.57 5.50 4.96
CA GLU A 113 -4.45 4.91 4.24
C GLU A 113 -3.98 3.61 4.92
N GLU A 114 -3.83 3.61 6.22
CA GLU A 114 -3.45 2.44 7.00
C GLU A 114 -4.51 1.34 6.90
N HIS A 115 -5.79 1.69 6.96
CA HIS A 115 -6.89 0.74 6.71
C HIS A 115 -6.85 0.12 5.32
N LYS A 116 -6.49 0.90 4.27
CA LYS A 116 -6.31 0.35 2.92
C LYS A 116 -5.19 -0.69 2.91
N ILE A 117 -4.05 -0.39 3.50
CA ILE A 117 -2.91 -1.33 3.56
C ILE A 117 -3.34 -2.63 4.24
N ILE A 118 -4.00 -2.55 5.40
CA ILE A 118 -4.45 -3.71 6.17
C ILE A 118 -5.47 -4.55 5.39
N ASN A 119 -6.53 -3.90 4.92
CA ASN A 119 -7.68 -4.60 4.33
C ASN A 119 -7.38 -5.10 2.91
N GLU A 120 -6.70 -4.29 2.10
CA GLU A 120 -6.41 -4.66 0.72
C GLU A 120 -5.34 -5.76 0.64
N THR A 121 -4.32 -5.75 1.50
CA THR A 121 -3.34 -6.84 1.61
C THR A 121 -4.03 -8.16 1.89
N ASN A 122 -4.89 -8.20 2.90
CA ASN A 122 -5.63 -9.42 3.24
C ASN A 122 -6.58 -9.86 2.12
N LYS A 123 -7.22 -8.91 1.44
CA LYS A 123 -8.14 -9.19 0.33
C LYS A 123 -7.40 -9.77 -0.88
N ILE A 124 -6.24 -9.20 -1.27
CA ILE A 124 -5.47 -9.64 -2.43
C ILE A 124 -4.83 -11.01 -2.18
N LEU A 125 -4.29 -11.22 -0.97
CA LEU A 125 -3.66 -12.49 -0.58
C LEU A 125 -4.67 -13.56 -0.15
N ASN A 126 -5.97 -13.25 -0.17
CA ASN A 126 -7.04 -14.11 0.34
C ASN A 126 -6.69 -14.72 1.72
N SER A 127 -6.34 -13.87 2.67
CA SER A 127 -5.78 -14.25 3.96
C SER A 127 -6.39 -13.47 5.12
N LYS A 128 -5.98 -13.83 6.35
CA LYS A 128 -6.34 -13.15 7.60
C LYS A 128 -5.07 -12.86 8.42
N ILE A 129 -4.09 -12.24 7.79
CA ILE A 129 -2.86 -11.82 8.44
C ILE A 129 -3.19 -10.71 9.44
N ARG A 130 -2.64 -10.79 10.65
CA ARG A 130 -2.70 -9.67 11.61
C ARG A 130 -1.71 -8.61 11.18
N ILE A 131 -2.20 -7.47 10.73
CA ILE A 131 -1.37 -6.37 10.19
C ILE A 131 -1.53 -5.15 11.08
N THR A 132 -0.40 -4.55 11.46
CA THR A 132 -0.32 -3.21 12.03
C THR A 132 0.39 -2.33 10.99
N ALA A 133 -0.25 -1.25 10.58
CA ALA A 133 0.30 -0.32 9.59
C ALA A 133 0.50 1.06 10.20
N THR A 134 1.59 1.72 9.81
CA THR A 134 1.85 3.14 10.09
C THR A 134 2.24 3.81 8.78
N ALA A 135 1.46 4.79 8.35
CA ALA A 135 1.68 5.49 7.10
C ALA A 135 2.25 6.90 7.33
N VAL A 136 3.45 7.14 6.83
CA VAL A 136 4.20 8.38 7.05
C VAL A 136 4.44 9.11 5.74
N ARG A 137 4.12 10.39 5.68
CA ARG A 137 4.47 11.26 4.56
C ARG A 137 5.89 11.81 4.76
N VAL A 138 6.74 11.66 3.74
CA VAL A 138 8.13 12.10 3.76
C VAL A 138 8.40 13.16 2.69
N PRO A 139 9.42 14.03 2.85
CA PRO A 139 9.71 15.14 1.95
C PRO A 139 10.48 14.67 0.69
N ILE A 140 9.95 13.65 0.02
CA ILE A 140 10.50 13.07 -1.21
C ILE A 140 9.44 13.23 -2.29
N GLU A 141 9.87 13.60 -3.51
CA GLU A 141 8.92 13.86 -4.60
C GLU A 141 8.22 12.60 -5.06
N ASN A 142 8.97 11.55 -5.37
CA ASN A 142 8.46 10.31 -5.97
C ASN A 142 8.99 9.07 -5.24
N SER A 143 8.27 7.97 -5.40
CA SER A 143 8.57 6.64 -4.86
C SER A 143 8.27 6.49 -3.37
N HIS A 144 7.67 5.37 -3.03
CA HIS A 144 7.41 4.98 -1.64
C HIS A 144 8.42 3.92 -1.21
N SER A 145 8.75 3.91 0.07
CA SER A 145 9.54 2.85 0.69
C SER A 145 8.76 2.26 1.84
N GLU A 146 9.07 1.03 2.21
CA GLU A 146 8.43 0.33 3.31
C GLU A 146 9.43 -0.44 4.15
N SER A 147 9.25 -0.39 5.46
CA SER A 147 9.93 -1.25 6.41
C SER A 147 8.92 -2.28 6.91
N VAL A 148 9.23 -3.56 6.74
CA VAL A 148 8.30 -4.64 7.02
C VAL A 148 8.94 -5.66 7.96
N ASN A 149 8.28 -5.92 9.10
CA ASN A 149 8.61 -7.00 10.01
C ASN A 149 7.55 -8.09 9.93
N ILE A 150 7.97 -9.34 9.72
CA ILE A 150 7.08 -10.47 9.48
C ILE A 150 7.33 -11.57 10.50
N GLU A 151 6.26 -12.08 11.09
CA GLU A 151 6.23 -13.33 11.85
C GLU A 151 5.63 -14.41 10.98
N LEU A 152 6.36 -15.52 10.79
CA LEU A 152 5.94 -16.64 9.97
C LEU A 152 5.30 -17.74 10.82
N VAL A 153 4.44 -18.55 10.21
CA VAL A 153 3.87 -19.76 10.83
C VAL A 153 4.86 -20.90 10.72
N ASN A 154 5.44 -21.11 9.54
CA ASN A 154 6.38 -22.17 9.26
C ASN A 154 7.82 -21.68 9.46
N ASN A 155 8.64 -22.51 10.11
CA ASN A 155 10.06 -22.20 10.27
C ASN A 155 10.74 -22.12 8.91
N THR A 156 11.73 -21.25 8.80
CA THR A 156 12.54 -21.06 7.60
C THR A 156 13.89 -20.48 7.96
N THR A 157 14.85 -20.54 7.05
CA THR A 157 16.15 -19.90 7.17
C THR A 157 16.21 -18.62 6.36
N THR A 158 17.21 -17.77 6.64
CA THR A 158 17.45 -16.57 5.86
C THR A 158 17.75 -16.88 4.41
N GLU A 159 18.49 -17.96 4.15
CA GLU A 159 18.87 -18.43 2.82
C GLU A 159 17.62 -18.81 2.00
N GLU A 160 16.68 -19.52 2.63
CA GLU A 160 15.41 -19.89 1.99
C GLU A 160 14.56 -18.66 1.65
N LEU A 161 14.52 -17.66 2.55
CA LEU A 161 13.81 -16.39 2.28
C LEU A 161 14.46 -15.62 1.13
N ILE A 162 15.80 -15.52 1.11
CA ILE A 162 16.53 -14.88 0.01
C ILE A 162 16.28 -15.60 -1.31
N HIS A 163 16.22 -16.93 -1.30
CA HIS A 163 15.93 -17.72 -2.49
C HIS A 163 14.51 -17.44 -3.04
N VAL A 164 13.55 -17.24 -2.18
CA VAL A 164 12.15 -16.94 -2.57
C VAL A 164 11.99 -15.52 -3.10
N LEU A 165 12.87 -14.59 -2.70
CA LEU A 165 12.84 -13.18 -3.11
C LEU A 165 13.64 -12.88 -4.40
N LYS A 166 14.37 -13.86 -4.93
CA LYS A 166 15.12 -13.78 -6.19
C LYS A 166 14.29 -14.27 -7.36
#